data_52eface68b6262a33eb154dec83a3a08
#
_entry.id   52eface68b6262a33eb154dec83a3a08
#
_cell.length_a   1.000
_cell.length_b   1.000
_cell.length_c   1.000
_cell.angle_alpha   90.00
_cell.angle_beta   90.00
_cell.angle_gamma   90.00
#
_symmetry.space_group_name_H-M   'P 1'
#
loop_
_entity.id
_entity.type
_entity.pdbx_description
1 polymer ?
#
loop_
_entity_poly.entity_id
_entity_poly.type
_entity_poly.pdbx_seq_one_letter_code
_entity_poly.pdbx_strand_id
1 'polypeptide(L)'
;MTEPLAQPSRRDFLVRSAAVGGGLALGVPFVIDTQAAGGASELTHWIVIQPDNTVVIRIARSELGQGSFTGLAQLVAEELECDWSDVRAEYADVNAHVKRNRVWGAMSTGGSRSIRESQEYLRQAGAAARQMLVTAAARKWGVPPE
;
A
#
# COMPACT_ATOMS: atom_id res chain seq x y z
N MET A 1 29.35 -21.44 23.53
CA MET A 1 28.22 -20.54 23.86
C MET A 1 27.76 -19.93 22.54
N THR A 2 26.74 -20.50 21.93
CA THR A 2 26.14 -20.01 20.66
C THR A 2 24.96 -19.14 21.05
N GLU A 3 25.06 -17.82 20.78
CA GLU A 3 23.92 -16.92 20.92
C GLU A 3 22.77 -17.37 19.99
N PRO A 4 21.54 -17.42 20.49
CA PRO A 4 20.39 -17.71 19.63
C PRO A 4 20.20 -16.57 18.64
N LEU A 5 20.24 -16.89 17.36
CA LEU A 5 19.87 -15.96 16.28
C LEU A 5 18.45 -15.43 16.55
N ALA A 6 18.35 -14.14 16.87
CA ALA A 6 17.07 -13.46 17.04
C ALA A 6 16.22 -13.64 15.76
N GLN A 7 15.09 -14.30 15.90
CA GLN A 7 14.15 -14.44 14.78
C GLN A 7 13.62 -13.06 14.40
N PRO A 8 13.76 -12.62 13.13
CA PRO A 8 13.25 -11.32 12.71
C PRO A 8 11.74 -11.30 12.86
N SER A 9 11.20 -10.21 13.40
CA SER A 9 9.76 -10.01 13.49
C SER A 9 9.15 -9.91 12.09
N ARG A 10 7.83 -10.14 11.96
CA ARG A 10 7.09 -9.95 10.68
C ARG A 10 7.33 -8.56 10.09
N ARG A 11 7.51 -7.57 10.95
CA ARG A 11 7.81 -6.18 10.59
C ARG A 11 9.21 -6.03 10.01
N ASP A 12 10.24 -6.58 10.66
CA ASP A 12 11.62 -6.52 10.15
C ASP A 12 11.73 -7.22 8.80
N PHE A 13 10.90 -8.24 8.60
CA PHE A 13 10.78 -8.93 7.33
C PHE A 13 10.21 -8.01 6.23
N LEU A 14 9.08 -7.34 6.47
CA LEU A 14 8.45 -6.46 5.49
C LEU A 14 9.36 -5.28 5.13
N VAL A 15 9.98 -4.63 6.12
CA VAL A 15 10.91 -3.52 5.91
C VAL A 15 12.13 -3.96 5.10
N ARG A 16 12.75 -5.09 5.44
CA ARG A 16 13.96 -5.59 4.75
C ARG A 16 13.64 -6.12 3.34
N SER A 17 12.45 -6.69 3.14
CA SER A 17 12.05 -7.19 1.83
C SER A 17 11.75 -6.07 0.84
N ALA A 18 11.15 -4.98 1.31
CA ALA A 18 10.92 -3.79 0.52
C ALA A 18 12.23 -3.09 0.13
N ALA A 19 13.26 -3.12 0.99
CA ALA A 19 14.56 -2.51 0.72
C ALA A 19 15.43 -3.25 -0.32
N VAL A 20 15.17 -4.54 -0.57
CA VAL A 20 16.00 -5.40 -1.46
C VAL A 20 15.36 -5.59 -2.86
N GLY A 21 14.09 -5.26 -3.02
CA GLY A 21 13.35 -5.41 -4.28
C GLY A 21 13.64 -4.30 -5.28
N GLY A 22 14.73 -4.38 -6.02
CA GLY A 22 14.98 -3.49 -7.17
C GLY A 22 13.81 -3.53 -8.15
N GLY A 23 13.36 -2.34 -8.54
CA GLY A 23 12.21 -1.99 -9.34
C GLY A 23 11.63 -3.02 -10.31
N LEU A 24 10.41 -3.43 -10.07
CA LEU A 24 9.52 -3.85 -11.14
C LEU A 24 8.98 -2.59 -11.80
N ALA A 25 9.38 -2.37 -13.05
CA ALA A 25 8.95 -1.25 -13.88
C ALA A 25 7.49 -1.46 -14.33
N LEU A 26 6.56 -1.19 -13.45
CA LEU A 26 5.14 -1.05 -13.77
C LEU A 26 4.72 0.37 -13.41
N GLY A 27 5.21 1.38 -14.09
CA GLY A 27 4.67 2.75 -14.14
C GLY A 27 4.19 3.42 -12.85
N VAL A 28 4.29 2.76 -11.69
CA VAL A 28 3.96 3.29 -10.38
C VAL A 28 5.26 3.74 -9.72
N PRO A 29 5.44 5.03 -9.43
CA PRO A 29 6.65 5.50 -8.77
C PRO A 29 6.78 4.85 -7.40
N PHE A 30 7.81 4.04 -7.24
CA PHE A 30 8.15 3.34 -6.02
C PHE A 30 8.91 4.31 -5.10
N VAL A 31 8.29 4.74 -4.05
CA VAL A 31 8.99 5.40 -2.93
C VAL A 31 8.83 4.54 -1.70
N ILE A 32 9.89 3.84 -1.35
CA ILE A 32 10.00 3.21 -0.04
C ILE A 32 10.45 4.31 0.92
N ASP A 33 9.50 5.00 1.52
CA ASP A 33 9.78 5.83 2.68
C ASP A 33 9.78 4.94 3.92
N THR A 34 10.97 4.49 4.33
CA THR A 34 11.16 3.63 5.50
C THR A 34 10.97 4.37 6.83
N GLN A 35 10.54 5.62 6.80
CA GLN A 35 10.34 6.47 7.96
C GLN A 35 8.86 6.83 8.20
N ALA A 36 7.97 5.84 8.16
CA ALA A 36 6.67 6.05 8.75
C ALA A 36 6.83 6.05 10.29
N ALA A 37 6.57 7.17 10.91
CA ALA A 37 6.57 7.30 12.36
C ALA A 37 5.65 6.22 12.96
N GLY A 38 6.20 5.35 13.82
CA GLY A 38 5.45 4.28 14.47
C GLY A 38 5.61 2.88 13.88
N GLY A 39 6.47 2.67 12.88
CA GLY A 39 6.79 1.34 12.36
C GLY A 39 5.83 0.75 11.34
N ALA A 40 4.96 1.56 10.76
CA ALA A 40 4.17 1.22 9.60
C ALA A 40 5.03 1.08 8.34
N SER A 41 4.66 0.17 7.43
CA SER A 41 5.35 -0.04 6.15
C SER A 41 4.51 0.52 5.01
N GLU A 42 4.99 1.58 4.36
CA GLU A 42 4.37 2.11 3.14
C GLU A 42 4.82 1.25 1.94
N LEU A 43 3.91 0.44 1.39
CA LEU A 43 4.19 -0.39 0.21
C LEU A 43 4.07 0.42 -1.07
N THR A 44 3.07 1.28 -1.14
CA THR A 44 2.86 2.26 -2.21
C THR A 44 2.36 3.56 -1.60
N HIS A 45 2.27 4.63 -2.39
CA HIS A 45 1.68 5.88 -1.90
C HIS A 45 0.24 5.72 -1.39
N TRP A 46 -0.44 4.66 -1.83
CA TRP A 46 -1.84 4.37 -1.53
C TRP A 46 -2.04 3.39 -0.38
N ILE A 47 -1.03 2.56 -0.09
CA ILE A 47 -1.16 1.41 0.80
C ILE A 47 -0.08 1.43 1.87
N VAL A 48 -0.51 1.41 3.12
CA VAL A 48 0.36 1.31 4.30
C VAL A 48 -0.09 0.13 5.13
N ILE A 49 0.84 -0.74 5.53
CA ILE A 49 0.56 -1.83 6.46
C ILE A 49 1.08 -1.44 7.84
N GLN A 50 0.19 -1.45 8.81
CA GLN A 50 0.49 -1.16 10.21
C GLN A 50 1.12 -2.39 10.91
N PRO A 51 1.80 -2.20 12.04
CA PRO A 51 2.38 -3.32 12.80
C PRO A 51 1.36 -4.33 13.33
N ASP A 52 0.10 -3.93 13.47
CA ASP A 52 -1.03 -4.77 13.89
C ASP A 52 -1.72 -5.50 12.73
N ASN A 53 -1.15 -5.43 11.52
CA ASN A 53 -1.65 -5.93 10.24
C ASN A 53 -2.80 -5.09 9.64
N THR A 54 -3.19 -3.96 10.22
CA THR A 54 -4.17 -3.08 9.59
C THR A 54 -3.64 -2.58 8.25
N VAL A 55 -4.43 -2.75 7.20
CA VAL A 55 -4.16 -2.27 5.84
C VAL A 55 -4.80 -0.90 5.67
N VAL A 56 -4.00 0.15 5.75
CA VAL A 56 -4.48 1.52 5.55
C VAL A 56 -4.45 1.85 4.06
N ILE A 57 -5.61 2.20 3.50
CA ILE A 57 -5.77 2.59 2.10
C ILE A 57 -6.08 4.08 2.03
N ARG A 58 -5.21 4.84 1.37
CA ARG A 58 -5.34 6.28 1.21
C ARG A 58 -6.20 6.62 0.01
N ILE A 59 -7.25 7.41 0.23
CA ILE A 59 -8.21 7.82 -0.78
C ILE A 59 -8.04 9.31 -1.06
N ALA A 60 -7.82 9.68 -2.32
CA ALA A 60 -7.63 11.07 -2.75
C ALA A 60 -8.93 11.73 -3.25
N ARG A 61 -10.07 11.07 -3.13
CA ARG A 61 -11.38 11.57 -3.56
C ARG A 61 -12.29 11.77 -2.36
N SER A 62 -12.96 12.92 -2.28
CA SER A 62 -13.87 13.21 -1.18
C SER A 62 -15.18 12.43 -1.32
N GLU A 63 -15.68 11.92 -0.21
CA GLU A 63 -17.02 11.36 -0.08
C GLU A 63 -18.04 12.49 0.07
N LEU A 64 -19.10 12.44 -0.72
CA LEU A 64 -20.21 13.37 -0.74
C LEU A 64 -21.55 12.64 -0.58
N GLY A 65 -21.54 11.39 -0.13
CA GLY A 65 -22.69 10.49 -0.05
C GLY A 65 -22.81 9.53 -1.24
N GLN A 66 -21.83 9.52 -2.18
CA GLN A 66 -21.86 8.67 -3.37
C GLN A 66 -21.17 7.31 -3.17
N GLY A 67 -20.62 6.99 -1.98
CA GLY A 67 -20.02 5.71 -1.66
C GLY A 67 -18.62 5.48 -2.27
N SER A 68 -18.01 6.48 -2.88
CA SER A 68 -16.70 6.31 -3.55
C SER A 68 -15.56 6.08 -2.57
N PHE A 69 -15.64 6.59 -1.35
CA PHE A 69 -14.63 6.36 -0.32
C PHE A 69 -14.47 4.87 -0.01
N THR A 70 -15.58 4.19 0.25
CA THR A 70 -15.60 2.74 0.48
C THR A 70 -15.30 1.96 -0.80
N GLY A 71 -15.95 2.33 -1.92
CA GLY A 71 -15.77 1.61 -3.19
C GLY A 71 -14.34 1.62 -3.71
N LEU A 72 -13.61 2.72 -3.56
CA LEU A 72 -12.20 2.80 -3.95
C LEU A 72 -11.29 1.95 -3.04
N ALA A 73 -11.58 1.90 -1.74
CA ALA A 73 -10.86 1.04 -0.82
C ALA A 73 -11.11 -0.45 -1.12
N GLN A 74 -12.34 -0.83 -1.49
CA GLN A 74 -12.68 -2.19 -1.88
C GLN A 74 -11.92 -2.64 -3.14
N LEU A 75 -11.75 -1.77 -4.14
CA LEU A 75 -10.96 -2.08 -5.34
C LEU A 75 -9.50 -2.40 -5.00
N VAL A 76 -8.91 -1.68 -4.06
CA VAL A 76 -7.54 -1.96 -3.61
C VAL A 76 -7.47 -3.27 -2.82
N ALA A 77 -8.41 -3.49 -1.89
CA ALA A 77 -8.46 -4.68 -1.07
C ALA A 77 -8.62 -5.96 -1.90
N GLU A 78 -9.45 -5.90 -2.94
CA GLU A 78 -9.67 -6.98 -3.90
C GLU A 78 -8.38 -7.37 -4.64
N GLU A 79 -7.66 -6.40 -5.17
CA GLU A 79 -6.40 -6.65 -5.90
C GLU A 79 -5.24 -7.05 -4.97
N LEU A 80 -5.28 -6.58 -3.73
CA LEU A 80 -4.31 -6.96 -2.69
C LEU A 80 -4.59 -8.36 -2.14
N GLU A 81 -5.82 -8.87 -2.29
CA GLU A 81 -6.32 -10.12 -1.71
C GLU A 81 -6.19 -10.14 -0.18
N CYS A 82 -6.53 -9.03 0.49
CA CYS A 82 -6.54 -8.94 1.95
C CYS A 82 -7.97 -9.08 2.51
N ASP A 83 -8.08 -9.48 3.77
CA ASP A 83 -9.38 -9.50 4.45
C ASP A 83 -9.91 -8.07 4.61
N TRP A 84 -11.18 -7.86 4.26
CA TRP A 84 -11.84 -6.57 4.39
C TRP A 84 -11.91 -6.09 5.85
N SER A 85 -11.96 -6.99 6.80
CA SER A 85 -11.94 -6.65 8.24
C SER A 85 -10.64 -5.99 8.69
N ASP A 86 -9.54 -6.20 7.97
CA ASP A 86 -8.24 -5.60 8.25
C ASP A 86 -8.06 -4.24 7.55
N VAL A 87 -9.01 -3.85 6.69
CA VAL A 87 -8.92 -2.63 5.89
C VAL A 87 -9.43 -1.42 6.66
N ARG A 88 -8.64 -0.36 6.62
CA ARG A 88 -9.00 0.98 7.07
C ARG A 88 -8.78 1.98 5.96
N ALA A 89 -9.84 2.58 5.44
CA ALA A 89 -9.73 3.70 4.51
C ALA A 89 -9.45 5.01 5.27
N GLU A 90 -8.59 5.85 4.73
CA GLU A 90 -8.34 7.21 5.21
C GLU A 90 -8.18 8.18 4.03
N TYR A 91 -8.38 9.47 4.27
CA TYR A 91 -8.07 10.47 3.25
C TYR A 91 -6.57 10.68 3.13
N ALA A 92 -6.10 10.82 1.89
CA ALA A 92 -4.74 11.24 1.61
C ALA A 92 -4.49 12.66 2.17
N ASP A 93 -3.41 12.83 2.92
CA ASP A 93 -3.08 14.11 3.55
C ASP A 93 -2.61 15.14 2.53
N VAL A 94 -3.27 16.30 2.49
CA VAL A 94 -2.99 17.37 1.51
C VAL A 94 -1.59 17.95 1.68
N ASN A 95 -1.10 18.09 2.91
CA ASN A 95 0.24 18.64 3.17
C ASN A 95 1.31 17.65 2.73
N ALA A 96 1.11 16.35 3.01
CA ALA A 96 1.99 15.30 2.53
C ALA A 96 1.95 15.21 1.00
N HIS A 97 0.78 15.38 0.37
CA HIS A 97 0.62 15.43 -1.08
C HIS A 97 1.53 16.52 -1.70
N VAL A 98 1.44 17.73 -1.20
CA VAL A 98 2.25 18.85 -1.71
C VAL A 98 3.75 18.61 -1.47
N LYS A 99 4.13 18.18 -0.27
CA LYS A 99 5.54 17.90 0.09
C LYS A 99 6.15 16.78 -0.76
N ARG A 100 5.34 15.82 -1.22
CA ARG A 100 5.77 14.66 -2.01
C ARG A 100 5.51 14.83 -3.52
N ASN A 101 5.60 16.05 -4.04
CA ASN A 101 5.39 16.36 -5.47
C ASN A 101 4.03 15.88 -6.01
N ARG A 102 2.98 16.03 -5.23
CA ARG A 102 1.61 15.69 -5.60
C ARG A 102 1.40 14.21 -6.00
N VAL A 103 2.00 13.31 -5.24
CA VAL A 103 2.02 11.86 -5.51
C VAL A 103 0.64 11.21 -5.69
N TRP A 104 -0.44 11.78 -5.13
CA TRP A 104 -1.81 11.27 -5.28
C TRP A 104 -2.58 11.86 -6.46
N GLY A 105 -1.93 12.64 -7.33
CA GLY A 105 -2.54 13.19 -8.53
C GLY A 105 -3.68 14.17 -8.24
N ALA A 106 -4.75 14.12 -8.99
CA ALA A 106 -5.90 15.00 -8.81
C ALA A 106 -6.74 14.58 -7.60
N MET A 107 -6.84 15.45 -6.59
CA MET A 107 -7.63 15.21 -5.37
C MET A 107 -9.06 15.79 -5.46
N SER A 108 -9.50 16.21 -6.66
CA SER A 108 -10.83 16.80 -6.87
C SER A 108 -11.91 15.75 -7.03
N THR A 109 -13.10 16.02 -6.50
CA THR A 109 -14.30 15.19 -6.65
C THR A 109 -15.34 15.97 -7.46
N GLY A 110 -15.92 15.36 -8.49
CA GLY A 110 -16.93 15.94 -9.35
C GLY A 110 -17.02 15.23 -10.69
N GLY A 111 -18.11 15.41 -11.44
CA GLY A 111 -18.30 14.85 -12.78
C GLY A 111 -18.20 13.32 -12.85
N SER A 112 -18.60 12.60 -11.80
CA SER A 112 -18.51 11.14 -11.68
C SER A 112 -17.08 10.56 -11.85
N ARG A 113 -16.05 11.36 -11.55
CA ARG A 113 -14.66 10.99 -11.79
C ARG A 113 -14.06 10.10 -10.70
N SER A 114 -14.66 10.08 -9.50
CA SER A 114 -14.05 9.39 -8.35
C SER A 114 -13.67 7.94 -8.65
N ILE A 115 -14.62 7.10 -9.07
CA ILE A 115 -14.32 5.71 -9.44
C ILE A 115 -13.70 5.66 -10.84
N ARG A 116 -14.34 6.32 -11.82
CA ARG A 116 -13.96 6.21 -13.22
C ARG A 116 -12.49 6.54 -13.50
N GLU A 117 -11.95 7.59 -12.88
CA GLU A 117 -10.56 8.02 -13.07
C GLU A 117 -9.58 7.46 -12.05
N SER A 118 -10.08 6.81 -10.98
CA SER A 118 -9.22 6.33 -9.91
C SER A 118 -9.07 4.82 -9.87
N GLN A 119 -10.00 4.08 -10.44
CA GLN A 119 -10.02 2.62 -10.37
C GLN A 119 -8.73 1.98 -10.90
N GLU A 120 -8.23 2.45 -12.03
CA GLU A 120 -7.08 1.83 -12.70
C GLU A 120 -5.81 1.91 -11.84
N TYR A 121 -5.42 3.10 -11.43
CA TYR A 121 -4.19 3.27 -10.64
C TYR A 121 -4.29 2.69 -9.23
N LEU A 122 -5.49 2.66 -8.63
CA LEU A 122 -5.69 2.03 -7.33
C LEU A 122 -5.64 0.50 -7.41
N ARG A 123 -6.24 -0.10 -8.45
CA ARG A 123 -6.12 -1.54 -8.70
C ARG A 123 -4.67 -1.92 -8.97
N GLN A 124 -3.97 -1.17 -9.82
CA GLN A 124 -2.53 -1.37 -10.06
C GLN A 124 -1.71 -1.29 -8.77
N ALA A 125 -2.03 -0.33 -7.88
CA ALA A 125 -1.35 -0.21 -6.59
C ALA A 125 -1.61 -1.42 -5.68
N GLY A 126 -2.84 -1.94 -5.63
CA GLY A 126 -3.20 -3.15 -4.89
C GLY A 126 -2.46 -4.39 -5.41
N ALA A 127 -2.52 -4.62 -6.72
CA ALA A 127 -1.83 -5.73 -7.37
C ALA A 127 -0.30 -5.67 -7.20
N ALA A 128 0.29 -4.47 -7.32
CA ALA A 128 1.73 -4.27 -7.09
C ALA A 128 2.12 -4.59 -5.65
N ALA A 129 1.33 -4.12 -4.68
CA ALA A 129 1.56 -4.41 -3.26
C ALA A 129 1.47 -5.91 -2.96
N ARG A 130 0.46 -6.60 -3.53
CA ARG A 130 0.34 -8.07 -3.44
C ARG A 130 1.59 -8.77 -3.99
N GLN A 131 2.02 -8.41 -5.19
CA GLN A 131 3.21 -9.00 -5.81
C GLN A 131 4.48 -8.80 -4.97
N MET A 132 4.62 -7.65 -4.33
CA MET A 132 5.73 -7.38 -3.40
C MET A 132 5.69 -8.31 -2.20
N LEU A 133 4.52 -8.46 -1.57
CA LEU A 133 4.34 -9.31 -0.39
C LEU A 133 4.57 -10.78 -0.72
N VAL A 134 4.01 -11.26 -1.84
CA VAL A 134 4.22 -12.65 -2.32
C VAL A 134 5.70 -12.90 -2.59
N THR A 135 6.36 -12.01 -3.31
CA THR A 135 7.79 -12.12 -3.61
C THR A 135 8.64 -12.13 -2.34
N ALA A 136 8.29 -11.29 -1.37
CA ALA A 136 8.98 -11.22 -0.09
C ALA A 136 8.79 -12.50 0.73
N ALA A 137 7.59 -13.06 0.76
CA ALA A 137 7.29 -14.32 1.42
C ALA A 137 8.02 -15.49 0.75
N ALA A 138 7.96 -15.58 -0.57
CA ALA A 138 8.64 -16.61 -1.35
C ALA A 138 10.15 -16.65 -1.09
N ARG A 139 10.80 -15.47 -1.08
CA ARG A 139 12.23 -15.35 -0.72
C ARG A 139 12.51 -15.83 0.69
N LYS A 140 11.63 -15.49 1.64
CA LYS A 140 11.79 -15.90 3.04
C LYS A 140 11.68 -17.42 3.23
N TRP A 141 10.79 -18.05 2.48
CA TRP A 141 10.53 -19.48 2.58
C TRP A 141 11.37 -20.32 1.62
N GLY A 142 12.14 -19.69 0.73
CA GLY A 142 12.97 -20.39 -0.26
C GLY A 142 12.16 -21.14 -1.32
N VAL A 143 10.99 -20.61 -1.67
CA VAL A 143 10.08 -21.18 -2.68
C VAL A 143 9.91 -20.22 -3.85
N PRO A 144 9.54 -20.69 -5.07
CA PRO A 144 9.19 -19.79 -6.16
C PRO A 144 7.96 -18.93 -5.80
N PRO A 145 7.91 -17.66 -6.21
CA PRO A 145 6.69 -16.86 -6.13
C PRO A 145 5.74 -17.33 -7.24
N GLU A 146 4.56 -17.80 -6.89
CA GLU A 146 3.49 -18.15 -7.84
C GLU A 146 2.47 -17.01 -7.97
#